data_01da5aa8dc6aab7153abdcdfbfc79922
#
_entry.id   01da5aa8dc6aab7153abdcdfbfc79922
#
_cell.length_a   1.000
_cell.length_b   1.000
_cell.length_c   1.000
_cell.angle_alpha   90.00
_cell.angle_beta   90.00
_cell.angle_gamma   90.00
#
_symmetry.space_group_name_H-M   'P 1'
#
loop_
_entity.id
_entity.type
_entity.pdbx_description
1 polymer ?
#
loop_
_entity_poly.entity_id
_entity_poly.type
_entity_poly.pdbx_seq_one_letter_code
_entity_poly.pdbx_strand_id
1 'polypeptide(L)'
;CSKWTEPERKTFPGQGNIERIIPEPPAKPLIEIKTEAELNNTQREYFKQIREYRTTPHVLGFGWYGNWTGQGTDPMRHLKTLPDSVDFVSLWGTRTPLTESQKLDLKFFQDVKGGKALLCWIVQDLGGPLTPTDYKGREHDYWFNVKGGGDLKKAAIAYAEALCDTIEKYNLDGFDIDYEPGYGHSGTLANGAMIEENSGNTAMYAFIKTMYDRLKPKGRMLVFDGQPELLSTEASKMIDFYIYQAYWETSAGQVKYKVNHPNLDKWDEKTIITAEYEQTWREGNGRGYSAADPDVRAMQGGRQITDYAVLDLNGKRVAGVGTYHMEYDKSDEIPYRWLRQALEFGNKTKPGKFTGKLPAPAKKN
;
A
#
# COMPACT_ATOMS: atom_id res chain seq x y z
N CYS A 1 17.07 -11.24 -22.05
CA CYS A 1 15.81 -10.50 -22.29
C CYS A 1 14.55 -11.07 -21.60
N SER A 2 14.59 -12.13 -20.83
CA SER A 2 13.36 -12.82 -20.37
C SER A 2 13.10 -12.81 -18.88
N LYS A 3 13.97 -12.27 -18.05
CA LYS A 3 13.82 -12.33 -16.59
C LYS A 3 12.62 -11.56 -16.01
N TRP A 4 11.98 -10.72 -16.80
CA TRP A 4 10.87 -9.86 -16.39
C TRP A 4 9.49 -10.49 -16.56
N THR A 5 9.39 -11.55 -17.29
CA THR A 5 8.15 -12.10 -17.80
C THR A 5 7.86 -13.50 -17.29
N GLU A 6 8.78 -14.09 -16.57
CA GLU A 6 8.56 -15.37 -15.92
C GLU A 6 8.01 -15.15 -14.50
N PRO A 7 6.99 -15.92 -14.09
CA PRO A 7 6.58 -15.98 -12.71
C PRO A 7 7.79 -16.22 -11.82
N GLU A 8 7.92 -15.47 -10.75
CA GLU A 8 9.01 -15.68 -9.81
C GLU A 8 8.90 -17.08 -9.22
N ARG A 9 9.88 -17.94 -9.51
CA ARG A 9 9.95 -19.26 -8.89
C ARG A 9 10.37 -19.11 -7.44
N LYS A 10 9.42 -18.93 -6.55
CA LYS A 10 9.67 -18.86 -5.11
C LYS A 10 9.09 -20.08 -4.43
N THR A 11 9.89 -20.72 -3.59
CA THR A 11 9.38 -21.65 -2.58
C THR A 11 8.88 -20.82 -1.41
N PHE A 12 7.60 -20.93 -1.09
CA PHE A 12 7.00 -20.27 0.05
C PHE A 12 7.15 -21.12 1.32
N PRO A 13 7.35 -20.51 2.52
CA PRO A 13 7.39 -21.29 3.75
C PRO A 13 6.12 -22.15 3.90
N GLY A 14 6.31 -23.43 4.14
CA GLY A 14 5.20 -24.40 4.32
C GLY A 14 4.67 -25.05 3.04
N GLN A 15 5.20 -24.70 1.88
CA GLN A 15 4.89 -25.40 0.63
C GLN A 15 6.01 -26.38 0.25
N GLY A 16 5.64 -27.65 0.02
CA GLY A 16 6.54 -28.65 -0.53
C GLY A 16 7.05 -28.25 -1.93
N ASN A 17 8.08 -28.91 -2.39
CA ASN A 17 8.60 -28.74 -3.75
C ASN A 17 7.45 -28.87 -4.76
N ILE A 18 7.21 -27.82 -5.55
CA ILE A 18 6.29 -27.89 -6.67
C ILE A 18 6.90 -28.90 -7.65
N GLU A 19 6.27 -30.09 -7.79
CA GLU A 19 6.66 -31.02 -8.83
C GLU A 19 6.56 -30.32 -10.18
N ARG A 20 7.55 -30.58 -11.04
CA ARG A 20 7.56 -30.03 -12.40
C ARG A 20 6.35 -30.54 -13.15
N ILE A 21 5.30 -29.74 -13.19
CA ILE A 21 4.23 -29.92 -14.17
C ILE A 21 4.84 -29.50 -15.50
N ILE A 22 4.88 -30.44 -16.46
CA ILE A 22 5.34 -30.16 -17.82
C ILE A 22 4.43 -29.11 -18.41
N PRO A 23 4.93 -27.92 -18.76
CA PRO A 23 4.08 -26.85 -19.26
C PRO A 23 3.51 -27.24 -20.63
N GLU A 24 2.22 -27.23 -20.70
CA GLU A 24 1.50 -27.18 -21.97
C GLU A 24 1.20 -25.72 -22.26
N PRO A 25 1.07 -25.28 -23.32
CA PRO A 25 1.98 -24.58 -24.19
C PRO A 25 2.95 -23.66 -23.45
N PRO A 26 3.97 -23.10 -24.06
CA PRO A 26 4.91 -22.22 -23.38
C PRO A 26 4.16 -21.04 -22.76
N ALA A 27 4.53 -20.70 -21.51
CA ALA A 27 3.96 -19.56 -20.80
C ALA A 27 4.20 -18.27 -21.57
N LYS A 28 3.15 -17.50 -21.83
CA LYS A 28 3.30 -16.15 -22.36
C LYS A 28 3.87 -15.24 -21.26
N PRO A 29 4.71 -14.26 -21.62
CA PRO A 29 5.11 -13.22 -20.69
C PRO A 29 3.90 -12.49 -20.12
N LEU A 30 3.91 -12.19 -18.81
CA LEU A 30 2.78 -11.51 -18.14
C LEU A 30 2.39 -10.19 -18.82
N ILE A 31 3.36 -9.46 -19.35
CA ILE A 31 3.13 -8.19 -20.05
C ILE A 31 2.18 -8.36 -21.26
N GLU A 32 2.21 -9.50 -21.91
CA GLU A 32 1.39 -9.81 -23.09
C GLU A 32 0.02 -10.39 -22.74
N ILE A 33 -0.17 -10.86 -21.50
CA ILE A 33 -1.42 -11.46 -21.03
C ILE A 33 -2.43 -10.39 -20.65
N LYS A 34 -3.61 -10.43 -21.24
CA LYS A 34 -4.70 -9.50 -20.95
C LYS A 34 -5.69 -10.06 -19.94
N THR A 35 -5.95 -11.34 -19.98
CA THR A 35 -6.97 -12.00 -19.15
C THR A 35 -6.45 -13.29 -18.56
N GLU A 36 -7.05 -13.77 -17.48
CA GLU A 36 -6.75 -15.05 -16.84
C GLU A 36 -6.87 -16.25 -17.83
N ALA A 37 -7.76 -16.14 -18.82
CA ALA A 37 -7.97 -17.21 -19.81
C ALA A 37 -6.72 -17.53 -20.65
N GLU A 38 -5.81 -16.58 -20.79
CA GLU A 38 -4.56 -16.73 -21.53
C GLU A 38 -3.42 -17.39 -20.74
N LEU A 39 -3.61 -17.60 -19.43
CA LEU A 39 -2.65 -18.33 -18.60
C LEU A 39 -2.66 -19.83 -18.94
N ASN A 40 -1.48 -20.45 -18.96
CA ASN A 40 -1.40 -21.92 -18.99
C ASN A 40 -1.66 -22.52 -17.59
N ASN A 41 -1.77 -23.86 -17.52
CA ASN A 41 -2.11 -24.55 -16.27
C ASN A 41 -1.03 -24.33 -15.19
N THR A 42 0.24 -24.32 -15.57
CA THR A 42 1.36 -24.06 -14.63
C THR A 42 1.26 -22.65 -14.02
N GLN A 43 0.96 -21.64 -14.84
CA GLN A 43 0.77 -20.27 -14.34
C GLN A 43 -0.45 -20.15 -13.43
N ARG A 44 -1.56 -20.82 -13.77
CA ARG A 44 -2.77 -20.81 -12.91
C ARG A 44 -2.51 -21.43 -11.54
N GLU A 45 -1.85 -22.57 -11.48
CA GLU A 45 -1.50 -23.21 -10.22
C GLU A 45 -0.53 -22.36 -9.40
N TYR A 46 0.46 -21.77 -10.06
CA TYR A 46 1.38 -20.83 -9.40
C TYR A 46 0.64 -19.64 -8.77
N PHE A 47 -0.21 -18.97 -9.51
CA PHE A 47 -0.96 -17.82 -8.96
C PHE A 47 -2.00 -18.21 -7.91
N LYS A 48 -2.53 -19.42 -7.97
CA LYS A 48 -3.35 -19.96 -6.88
C LYS A 48 -2.55 -20.04 -5.59
N GLN A 49 -1.32 -20.55 -5.63
CA GLN A 49 -0.43 -20.61 -4.48
C GLN A 49 -0.05 -19.19 -3.97
N ILE A 50 0.17 -18.23 -4.86
CA ILE A 50 0.38 -16.82 -4.47
C ILE A 50 -0.82 -16.28 -3.71
N ARG A 51 -2.04 -16.49 -4.19
CA ARG A 51 -3.26 -16.06 -3.48
C ARG A 51 -3.41 -16.73 -2.11
N GLU A 52 -3.11 -18.01 -2.00
CA GLU A 52 -3.11 -18.74 -0.72
C GLU A 52 -2.07 -18.17 0.24
N TYR A 53 -0.85 -17.93 -0.23
CA TYR A 53 0.22 -17.33 0.58
C TYR A 53 -0.20 -15.97 1.14
N ARG A 54 -0.82 -15.10 0.35
CA ARG A 54 -1.28 -13.77 0.80
C ARG A 54 -2.31 -13.83 1.93
N THR A 55 -2.95 -14.97 2.16
CA THR A 55 -3.86 -15.17 3.29
C THR A 55 -3.16 -15.57 4.59
N THR A 56 -1.86 -15.88 4.52
CA THR A 56 -1.06 -16.29 5.69
C THR A 56 -0.35 -15.08 6.31
N PRO A 57 -0.05 -15.08 7.62
CA PRO A 57 0.74 -14.03 8.24
C PRO A 57 2.17 -14.01 7.71
N HIS A 58 2.63 -12.83 7.28
CA HIS A 58 4.00 -12.59 6.80
C HIS A 58 4.31 -11.08 6.84
N VAL A 59 5.54 -10.68 6.54
CA VAL A 59 5.87 -9.27 6.32
C VAL A 59 5.30 -8.84 4.97
N LEU A 60 4.28 -8.00 5.01
CA LEU A 60 3.60 -7.52 3.81
C LEU A 60 4.52 -6.62 2.97
N GLY A 61 4.44 -6.78 1.66
CA GLY A 61 5.06 -5.88 0.69
C GLY A 61 4.08 -4.79 0.28
N PHE A 62 4.51 -3.54 0.45
CA PHE A 62 3.74 -2.34 0.12
C PHE A 62 4.54 -1.37 -0.75
N GLY A 63 3.87 -0.47 -1.43
CA GLY A 63 4.50 0.69 -2.07
C GLY A 63 3.51 1.70 -2.60
N TRP A 64 3.93 2.97 -2.63
CA TRP A 64 3.26 3.97 -3.45
C TRP A 64 3.77 3.83 -4.87
N TYR A 65 2.84 3.48 -5.75
CA TYR A 65 3.13 3.14 -7.13
C TYR A 65 2.69 4.25 -8.06
N GLY A 66 3.65 4.99 -8.57
CA GLY A 66 3.46 6.02 -9.59
C GLY A 66 3.54 5.47 -11.02
N ASN A 67 3.25 6.34 -12.00
CA ASN A 67 3.39 6.03 -13.43
C ASN A 67 2.57 4.81 -13.94
N TRP A 68 1.55 4.38 -13.21
CA TRP A 68 0.70 3.28 -13.63
C TRP A 68 -0.16 3.67 -14.84
N THR A 69 0.00 2.94 -15.93
CA THR A 69 -0.81 3.12 -17.15
C THR A 69 -1.51 1.85 -17.61
N GLY A 70 -1.00 0.68 -17.24
CA GLY A 70 -1.46 -0.61 -17.78
C GLY A 70 -1.20 -0.76 -19.28
N GLN A 71 -0.31 0.04 -19.86
CA GLN A 71 -0.03 0.10 -21.31
C GLN A 71 1.46 0.02 -21.62
N GLY A 72 1.75 -0.40 -22.86
CA GLY A 72 3.10 -0.50 -23.36
C GLY A 72 3.85 -1.75 -22.90
N THR A 73 5.13 -1.81 -23.18
CA THR A 73 6.00 -2.95 -22.92
C THR A 73 6.89 -2.76 -21.68
N ASP A 74 6.82 -1.60 -21.04
CA ASP A 74 7.57 -1.33 -19.80
C ASP A 74 6.86 -2.00 -18.62
N PRO A 75 7.47 -3.02 -18.00
CA PRO A 75 6.85 -3.71 -16.85
C PRO A 75 6.67 -2.81 -15.63
N MET A 76 7.42 -1.70 -15.52
CA MET A 76 7.26 -0.73 -14.44
C MET A 76 6.00 0.12 -14.55
N ARG A 77 5.14 -0.12 -15.54
CA ARG A 77 3.87 0.59 -15.76
C ARG A 77 2.62 -0.28 -15.58
N HIS A 78 2.80 -1.51 -15.09
CA HIS A 78 1.72 -2.48 -14.95
C HIS A 78 1.66 -3.08 -13.55
N LEU A 79 0.47 -3.19 -12.99
CA LEU A 79 0.23 -3.88 -11.71
C LEU A 79 0.50 -5.39 -11.82
N LYS A 80 0.13 -6.00 -12.94
CA LYS A 80 0.32 -7.45 -13.16
C LYS A 80 1.77 -7.90 -13.15
N THR A 81 2.72 -6.99 -13.41
CA THR A 81 4.17 -7.27 -13.40
C THR A 81 4.86 -6.90 -12.09
N LEU A 82 4.13 -6.35 -11.12
CA LEU A 82 4.67 -6.15 -9.76
C LEU A 82 5.19 -7.47 -9.19
N PRO A 83 6.23 -7.43 -8.33
CA PRO A 83 6.69 -8.63 -7.64
C PRO A 83 5.55 -9.37 -6.95
N ASP A 84 5.58 -10.72 -6.99
CA ASP A 84 4.57 -11.53 -6.32
C ASP A 84 4.61 -11.41 -4.80
N SER A 85 5.71 -10.90 -4.26
CA SER A 85 5.87 -10.54 -2.85
C SER A 85 5.26 -9.17 -2.47
N VAL A 86 4.76 -8.38 -3.44
CA VAL A 86 4.03 -7.14 -3.17
C VAL A 86 2.56 -7.46 -2.95
N ASP A 87 2.05 -7.19 -1.78
CA ASP A 87 0.70 -7.55 -1.36
C ASP A 87 -0.33 -6.49 -1.74
N PHE A 88 0.01 -5.24 -1.55
CA PHE A 88 -0.85 -4.14 -1.95
C PHE A 88 -0.05 -2.89 -2.31
N VAL A 89 -0.68 -2.01 -3.05
CA VAL A 89 -0.10 -0.72 -3.46
C VAL A 89 -1.10 0.41 -3.28
N SER A 90 -0.59 1.59 -3.01
CA SER A 90 -1.32 2.85 -3.13
C SER A 90 -0.99 3.49 -4.48
N LEU A 91 -2.03 3.74 -5.27
CA LEU A 91 -1.92 4.23 -6.66
C LEU A 91 -1.62 5.73 -6.68
N TRP A 92 -0.35 6.05 -6.46
CA TRP A 92 0.12 7.43 -6.34
C TRP A 92 -0.02 8.20 -7.65
N GLY A 93 -0.65 9.37 -7.56
CA GLY A 93 -0.88 10.23 -8.73
C GLY A 93 -1.91 9.71 -9.74
N THR A 94 -2.54 8.58 -9.49
CA THR A 94 -3.59 8.04 -10.34
C THR A 94 -4.86 8.90 -10.26
N ARG A 95 -5.39 9.24 -11.42
CA ARG A 95 -6.63 10.01 -11.56
C ARG A 95 -7.75 9.15 -12.15
N THR A 96 -8.98 9.48 -11.80
CA THR A 96 -10.17 8.91 -12.41
C THR A 96 -10.73 9.87 -13.48
N PRO A 97 -11.38 9.36 -14.55
CA PRO A 97 -11.72 7.96 -14.80
C PRO A 97 -10.51 7.09 -15.14
N LEU A 98 -10.53 5.81 -14.73
CA LEU A 98 -9.52 4.84 -15.16
C LEU A 98 -9.72 4.49 -16.63
N THR A 99 -8.62 4.34 -17.37
CA THR A 99 -8.63 3.83 -18.74
C THR A 99 -9.01 2.34 -18.80
N GLU A 100 -9.42 1.83 -19.93
CA GLU A 100 -9.73 0.41 -20.11
C GLU A 100 -8.49 -0.48 -19.83
N SER A 101 -7.31 -0.02 -20.22
CA SER A 101 -6.05 -0.74 -19.93
C SER A 101 -5.78 -0.81 -18.43
N GLN A 102 -6.00 0.27 -17.70
CA GLN A 102 -5.87 0.28 -16.24
C GLN A 102 -6.89 -0.65 -15.58
N LYS A 103 -8.12 -0.67 -16.04
CA LYS A 103 -9.16 -1.57 -15.50
C LYS A 103 -8.81 -3.04 -15.71
N LEU A 104 -8.32 -3.41 -16.88
CA LEU A 104 -7.88 -4.79 -17.17
C LEU A 104 -6.68 -5.20 -16.33
N ASP A 105 -5.69 -4.32 -16.20
CA ASP A 105 -4.48 -4.57 -15.42
C ASP A 105 -4.79 -4.67 -13.93
N LEU A 106 -5.66 -3.80 -13.39
CA LEU A 106 -6.18 -3.86 -12.04
C LEU A 106 -6.89 -5.19 -11.77
N LYS A 107 -7.81 -5.57 -12.68
CA LYS A 107 -8.54 -6.83 -12.55
C LYS A 107 -7.61 -8.04 -12.52
N PHE A 108 -6.57 -8.05 -13.36
CA PHE A 108 -5.56 -9.13 -13.34
C PHE A 108 -4.82 -9.18 -12.01
N PHE A 109 -4.38 -8.03 -11.51
CA PHE A 109 -3.66 -7.94 -10.23
C PHE A 109 -4.51 -8.44 -9.06
N GLN A 110 -5.80 -8.07 -9.03
CA GLN A 110 -6.74 -8.49 -8.00
C GLN A 110 -7.13 -9.96 -8.11
N ASP A 111 -7.62 -10.38 -9.27
CA ASP A 111 -8.25 -11.70 -9.43
C ASP A 111 -7.21 -12.83 -9.60
N VAL A 112 -6.13 -12.56 -10.31
CA VAL A 112 -5.10 -13.57 -10.61
C VAL A 112 -4.03 -13.59 -9.53
N LYS A 113 -3.45 -12.43 -9.21
CA LYS A 113 -2.36 -12.35 -8.23
C LYS A 113 -2.84 -12.20 -6.78
N GLY A 114 -4.11 -11.87 -6.57
CA GLY A 114 -4.68 -11.66 -5.23
C GLY A 114 -4.16 -10.41 -4.54
N GLY A 115 -3.54 -9.49 -5.28
CA GLY A 115 -3.05 -8.22 -4.76
C GLY A 115 -4.18 -7.21 -4.55
N LYS A 116 -3.88 -6.12 -3.85
CA LYS A 116 -4.84 -5.04 -3.61
C LYS A 116 -4.27 -3.70 -4.06
N ALA A 117 -5.12 -2.86 -4.63
CA ALA A 117 -4.76 -1.53 -5.09
C ALA A 117 -5.72 -0.49 -4.51
N LEU A 118 -5.14 0.46 -3.78
CA LEU A 118 -5.86 1.50 -3.05
C LEU A 118 -5.77 2.81 -3.82
N LEU A 119 -6.84 3.59 -3.80
CA LEU A 119 -6.77 4.98 -4.19
C LEU A 119 -6.01 5.74 -3.10
N CYS A 120 -5.20 6.72 -3.48
CA CYS A 120 -4.36 7.47 -2.55
C CYS A 120 -4.17 8.91 -3.00
N TRP A 121 -4.30 9.83 -2.10
CA TRP A 121 -3.80 11.20 -2.20
C TRP A 121 -3.71 11.90 -0.85
N ILE A 122 -3.03 13.03 -0.80
CA ILE A 122 -2.92 13.86 0.40
C ILE A 122 -4.29 14.42 0.76
N VAL A 123 -4.79 14.05 1.94
CA VAL A 123 -6.05 14.54 2.49
C VAL A 123 -5.77 15.81 3.31
N GLN A 124 -5.70 16.94 2.63
CA GLN A 124 -5.40 18.24 3.21
C GLN A 124 -6.67 19.08 3.38
N ASP A 125 -7.38 19.26 2.27
CA ASP A 125 -8.59 20.06 2.16
C ASP A 125 -9.78 19.24 1.66
N LEU A 126 -10.96 19.86 1.69
CA LEU A 126 -12.14 19.31 1.06
C LEU A 126 -12.02 19.38 -0.47
N GLY A 127 -12.33 18.28 -1.13
CA GLY A 127 -12.63 18.25 -2.57
C GLY A 127 -11.61 17.58 -3.45
N GLY A 128 -10.37 17.99 -3.42
CA GLY A 128 -9.35 17.38 -4.26
C GLY A 128 -9.83 17.06 -5.69
N PRO A 129 -9.46 15.89 -6.22
CA PRO A 129 -9.79 15.49 -7.61
C PRO A 129 -11.27 15.21 -7.88
N LEU A 130 -12.13 15.20 -6.86
CA LEU A 130 -13.57 14.87 -7.00
C LEU A 130 -14.48 16.08 -7.17
N THR A 131 -13.93 17.27 -7.12
CA THR A 131 -14.73 18.49 -7.32
C THR A 131 -15.18 18.59 -8.75
N PRO A 132 -16.51 18.85 -9.03
CA PRO A 132 -16.99 19.05 -10.37
C PRO A 132 -16.29 20.20 -11.10
N THR A 133 -16.14 20.08 -12.41
CA THR A 133 -15.40 21.03 -13.25
C THR A 133 -15.92 22.47 -13.12
N ASP A 134 -17.22 22.64 -12.94
CA ASP A 134 -17.86 23.95 -12.77
C ASP A 134 -17.44 24.67 -11.48
N TYR A 135 -16.87 23.95 -10.53
CA TYR A 135 -16.36 24.46 -9.27
C TYR A 135 -14.81 24.43 -9.19
N LYS A 136 -14.13 24.22 -10.33
CA LYS A 136 -12.65 24.25 -10.35
C LYS A 136 -12.14 25.61 -9.84
N GLY A 137 -11.25 25.55 -8.83
CA GLY A 137 -10.75 26.73 -8.14
C GLY A 137 -11.70 27.28 -7.07
N ARG A 138 -12.83 26.62 -6.84
CA ARG A 138 -13.81 26.91 -5.78
C ARG A 138 -14.21 25.64 -5.06
N GLU A 139 -13.24 24.74 -4.82
CA GLU A 139 -13.45 23.42 -4.22
C GLU A 139 -14.09 23.53 -2.84
N HIS A 140 -13.59 24.46 -2.01
CA HIS A 140 -14.15 24.72 -0.69
C HIS A 140 -15.62 25.17 -0.75
N ASP A 141 -15.97 26.07 -1.68
CA ASP A 141 -17.35 26.52 -1.85
C ASP A 141 -18.29 25.33 -2.17
N TYR A 142 -17.90 24.45 -3.09
CA TYR A 142 -18.69 23.28 -3.43
C TYR A 142 -18.89 22.33 -2.22
N TRP A 143 -17.82 21.96 -1.54
CA TRP A 143 -17.91 20.97 -0.49
C TRP A 143 -18.45 21.55 0.81
N PHE A 144 -17.97 22.72 1.24
CA PHE A 144 -18.39 23.32 2.50
C PHE A 144 -19.79 23.95 2.41
N ASN A 145 -20.03 24.81 1.41
CA ASN A 145 -21.31 25.50 1.32
C ASN A 145 -22.39 24.63 0.64
N VAL A 146 -22.14 24.12 -0.57
CA VAL A 146 -23.19 23.40 -1.33
C VAL A 146 -23.46 22.03 -0.72
N LYS A 147 -22.46 21.23 -0.45
CA LYS A 147 -22.63 19.88 0.10
C LYS A 147 -22.80 19.84 1.62
N GLY A 148 -22.05 20.65 2.33
CA GLY A 148 -22.07 20.70 3.79
C GLY A 148 -23.08 21.66 4.40
N GLY A 149 -23.66 22.57 3.59
CA GLY A 149 -24.57 23.61 4.12
C GLY A 149 -23.90 24.53 5.14
N GLY A 150 -22.59 24.78 5.01
CA GLY A 150 -21.80 25.59 5.93
C GLY A 150 -21.32 24.83 7.19
N ASP A 151 -21.47 23.52 7.22
CA ASP A 151 -21.01 22.64 8.32
C ASP A 151 -19.85 21.76 7.84
N LEU A 152 -18.68 21.90 8.47
CA LEU A 152 -17.47 21.20 8.06
C LEU A 152 -17.59 19.67 8.25
N LYS A 153 -18.24 19.22 9.30
CA LYS A 153 -18.44 17.79 9.54
C LYS A 153 -19.32 17.17 8.45
N LYS A 154 -20.42 17.84 8.07
CA LYS A 154 -21.28 17.39 6.98
C LYS A 154 -20.55 17.42 5.63
N ALA A 155 -19.74 18.44 5.39
CA ALA A 155 -18.90 18.53 4.20
C ALA A 155 -17.89 17.37 4.11
N ALA A 156 -17.23 17.03 5.23
CA ALA A 156 -16.31 15.92 5.31
C ALA A 156 -17.00 14.56 5.05
N ILE A 157 -18.20 14.36 5.57
CA ILE A 157 -19.05 13.18 5.29
C ILE A 157 -19.37 13.10 3.78
N ALA A 158 -19.84 14.19 3.19
CA ALA A 158 -20.18 14.22 1.77
C ALA A 158 -18.98 13.93 0.87
N TYR A 159 -17.81 14.43 1.25
CA TYR A 159 -16.56 14.16 0.54
C TYR A 159 -16.14 12.68 0.67
N ALA A 160 -16.21 12.11 1.87
CA ALA A 160 -15.93 10.69 2.11
C ALA A 160 -16.88 9.77 1.32
N GLU A 161 -18.19 10.12 1.23
CA GLU A 161 -19.15 9.40 0.43
C GLU A 161 -18.80 9.41 -1.07
N ALA A 162 -18.42 10.55 -1.62
CA ALA A 162 -18.01 10.69 -3.02
C ALA A 162 -16.73 9.89 -3.32
N LEU A 163 -15.82 9.81 -2.35
CA LEU A 163 -14.64 8.94 -2.43
C LEU A 163 -15.02 7.46 -2.47
N CYS A 164 -15.90 7.04 -1.58
CA CYS A 164 -16.39 5.66 -1.56
C CYS A 164 -17.08 5.29 -2.86
N ASP A 165 -17.91 6.18 -3.42
CA ASP A 165 -18.56 5.98 -4.72
C ASP A 165 -17.53 5.79 -5.85
N THR A 166 -16.45 6.54 -5.83
CA THR A 166 -15.35 6.42 -6.79
C THR A 166 -14.61 5.08 -6.64
N ILE A 167 -14.28 4.69 -5.42
CA ILE A 167 -13.62 3.43 -5.09
C ILE A 167 -14.49 2.25 -5.57
N GLU A 168 -15.77 2.29 -5.28
CA GLU A 168 -16.73 1.25 -5.69
C GLU A 168 -16.91 1.19 -7.21
N LYS A 169 -17.06 2.33 -7.86
CA LYS A 169 -17.21 2.44 -9.32
C LYS A 169 -16.07 1.81 -10.09
N TYR A 170 -14.84 1.98 -9.61
CA TYR A 170 -13.64 1.44 -10.28
C TYR A 170 -13.15 0.13 -9.66
N ASN A 171 -13.90 -0.45 -8.72
CA ASN A 171 -13.55 -1.67 -8.01
C ASN A 171 -12.16 -1.63 -7.38
N LEU A 172 -11.77 -0.48 -6.83
CA LEU A 172 -10.54 -0.33 -6.06
C LEU A 172 -10.68 -1.00 -4.69
N ASP A 173 -9.57 -1.42 -4.09
CA ASP A 173 -9.60 -2.21 -2.86
C ASP A 173 -9.69 -1.36 -1.59
N GLY A 174 -9.73 -0.06 -1.71
CA GLY A 174 -9.87 0.85 -0.57
C GLY A 174 -9.22 2.20 -0.80
N PHE A 175 -8.92 2.86 0.32
CA PHE A 175 -8.30 4.18 0.34
C PHE A 175 -7.11 4.23 1.30
N ASP A 176 -6.07 4.90 0.87
CA ASP A 176 -4.92 5.27 1.67
C ASP A 176 -5.02 6.76 1.98
N ILE A 177 -5.22 7.08 3.26
CA ILE A 177 -5.33 8.45 3.76
C ILE A 177 -3.92 8.97 4.04
N ASP A 178 -3.38 9.73 3.10
CA ASP A 178 -2.12 10.44 3.30
C ASP A 178 -2.39 11.74 4.09
N TYR A 179 -2.03 11.75 5.38
CA TYR A 179 -2.38 12.81 6.33
C TYR A 179 -1.14 13.40 6.99
N GLU A 180 -0.74 14.58 6.53
CA GLU A 180 0.58 15.17 6.83
C GLU A 180 0.53 16.64 7.32
N PRO A 181 -0.32 17.02 8.27
CA PRO A 181 -0.42 18.42 8.70
C PRO A 181 0.90 18.99 9.25
N GLY A 182 1.71 18.17 9.89
CA GLY A 182 3.02 18.57 10.43
C GLY A 182 4.16 18.64 9.40
N TYR A 183 3.91 18.16 8.17
CA TYR A 183 4.91 18.13 7.09
C TYR A 183 4.61 19.12 5.96
N GLY A 184 3.80 20.14 6.24
CA GLY A 184 3.50 21.19 5.27
C GLY A 184 2.18 21.02 4.51
N HIS A 185 1.41 20.00 4.83
CA HIS A 185 0.13 19.71 4.22
C HIS A 185 -1.06 19.93 5.18
N SER A 186 -1.01 21.03 5.95
CA SER A 186 -2.14 21.45 6.77
C SER A 186 -3.21 22.15 5.93
N GLY A 187 -4.48 21.96 6.28
CA GLY A 187 -5.62 22.54 5.59
C GLY A 187 -6.91 22.36 6.37
N THR A 188 -8.04 22.45 5.69
CA THR A 188 -9.37 22.41 6.31
C THR A 188 -9.64 21.07 7.03
N LEU A 189 -9.24 19.93 6.45
CA LEU A 189 -9.34 18.61 7.07
C LEU A 189 -8.09 18.27 7.90
N ALA A 190 -6.91 18.64 7.44
CA ALA A 190 -5.65 18.34 8.11
C ALA A 190 -5.19 19.53 8.99
N ASN A 191 -5.78 19.67 10.17
CA ASN A 191 -5.51 20.80 11.07
C ASN A 191 -4.52 20.51 12.21
N GLY A 192 -3.93 19.30 12.25
CA GLY A 192 -2.94 18.90 13.25
C GLY A 192 -3.50 18.58 14.64
N ALA A 193 -4.81 18.73 14.86
CA ALA A 193 -5.42 18.32 16.12
C ALA A 193 -5.67 16.82 16.14
N MET A 194 -5.76 16.23 17.35
CA MET A 194 -6.13 14.82 17.54
C MET A 194 -7.47 14.53 16.85
N ILE A 195 -7.50 13.44 16.09
CA ILE A 195 -8.70 13.02 15.36
C ILE A 195 -9.62 12.25 16.32
N GLU A 196 -10.67 12.93 16.78
CA GLU A 196 -11.60 12.43 17.80
C GLU A 196 -13.06 12.74 17.42
N GLU A 197 -13.99 11.96 17.98
CA GLU A 197 -15.41 12.08 17.65
C GLU A 197 -16.04 13.39 18.13
N ASN A 198 -15.71 13.81 19.36
CA ASN A 198 -16.39 14.89 20.06
C ASN A 198 -15.48 16.09 20.40
N SER A 199 -14.21 16.03 20.07
CA SER A 199 -13.21 17.07 20.29
C SER A 199 -12.14 17.04 19.22
N GLY A 200 -11.20 17.98 19.24
CA GLY A 200 -10.10 18.01 18.29
C GLY A 200 -10.58 18.14 16.84
N ASN A 201 -10.13 17.22 15.97
CA ASN A 201 -10.52 17.19 14.56
C ASN A 201 -11.73 16.29 14.30
N THR A 202 -12.91 16.74 14.66
CA THR A 202 -14.17 16.00 14.53
C THR A 202 -14.58 15.79 13.06
N ALA A 203 -14.18 16.69 12.17
CA ALA A 203 -14.47 16.58 10.74
C ALA A 203 -13.67 15.41 10.11
N MET A 204 -12.38 15.29 10.43
CA MET A 204 -11.55 14.17 9.96
C MET A 204 -12.00 12.86 10.58
N TYR A 205 -12.43 12.84 11.84
CA TYR A 205 -13.04 11.66 12.44
C TYR A 205 -14.30 11.21 11.67
N ALA A 206 -15.20 12.15 11.34
CA ALA A 206 -16.40 11.85 10.57
C ALA A 206 -16.07 11.34 9.15
N PHE A 207 -15.03 11.89 8.53
CA PHE A 207 -14.51 11.41 7.24
C PHE A 207 -14.07 9.95 7.34
N ILE A 208 -13.21 9.61 8.29
CA ILE A 208 -12.71 8.24 8.53
C ILE A 208 -13.86 7.29 8.82
N LYS A 209 -14.77 7.69 9.72
CA LYS A 209 -15.90 6.84 10.10
C LYS A 209 -16.83 6.55 8.92
N THR A 210 -17.11 7.54 8.10
CA THR A 210 -17.94 7.38 6.88
C THR A 210 -17.28 6.39 5.91
N MET A 211 -15.98 6.54 5.68
CA MET A 211 -15.25 5.61 4.82
C MET A 211 -15.24 4.20 5.40
N TYR A 212 -14.96 4.05 6.70
CA TYR A 212 -14.97 2.77 7.38
C TYR A 212 -16.32 2.06 7.25
N ASP A 213 -17.43 2.76 7.56
CA ASP A 213 -18.77 2.21 7.50
C ASP A 213 -19.17 1.75 6.09
N ARG A 214 -18.66 2.43 5.03
CA ARG A 214 -18.91 2.09 3.62
C ARG A 214 -17.98 0.99 3.10
N LEU A 215 -16.70 1.05 3.41
CA LEU A 215 -15.67 0.20 2.80
C LEU A 215 -15.53 -1.15 3.53
N LYS A 216 -15.55 -1.15 4.86
CA LYS A 216 -15.28 -2.34 5.66
C LYS A 216 -16.26 -3.51 5.44
N PRO A 217 -17.58 -3.30 5.37
CA PRO A 217 -18.52 -4.38 5.10
C PRO A 217 -18.33 -5.05 3.73
N LYS A 218 -17.68 -4.34 2.80
CA LYS A 218 -17.35 -4.82 1.45
C LYS A 218 -15.94 -5.43 1.36
N GLY A 219 -15.26 -5.63 2.50
CA GLY A 219 -13.90 -6.18 2.56
C GLY A 219 -12.83 -5.28 1.95
N ARG A 220 -13.10 -3.97 1.84
CA ARG A 220 -12.15 -2.97 1.35
C ARG A 220 -11.32 -2.42 2.49
N MET A 221 -10.11 -1.99 2.18
CA MET A 221 -9.13 -1.51 3.15
C MET A 221 -9.26 0.01 3.38
N LEU A 222 -8.96 0.41 4.60
CA LEU A 222 -8.72 1.79 4.97
C LEU A 222 -7.37 1.86 5.70
N VAL A 223 -6.39 2.49 5.10
CA VAL A 223 -5.07 2.66 5.71
C VAL A 223 -4.80 4.14 5.96
N PHE A 224 -3.89 4.44 6.87
CA PHE A 224 -3.58 5.79 7.27
C PHE A 224 -2.05 5.97 7.27
N ASP A 225 -1.57 6.88 6.47
CA ASP A 225 -0.15 7.19 6.39
C ASP A 225 0.15 8.65 6.78
N GLY A 226 1.43 8.98 6.82
CA GLY A 226 1.93 10.29 7.24
C GLY A 226 2.08 10.40 8.76
N GLN A 227 1.04 10.85 9.46
CA GLN A 227 1.05 11.08 10.91
C GLN A 227 -0.01 10.26 11.67
N PRO A 228 0.10 8.92 11.74
CA PRO A 228 -0.85 8.07 12.47
C PRO A 228 -0.98 8.41 13.95
N GLU A 229 0.03 9.02 14.55
CA GLU A 229 0.02 9.48 15.95
C GLU A 229 -1.09 10.49 16.28
N LEU A 230 -1.68 11.10 15.25
CA LEU A 230 -2.81 12.03 15.43
C LEU A 230 -4.18 11.32 15.52
N LEU A 231 -4.22 9.99 15.33
CA LEU A 231 -5.44 9.21 15.55
C LEU A 231 -5.67 8.99 17.05
N SER A 232 -6.89 9.23 17.50
CA SER A 232 -7.34 8.73 18.80
C SER A 232 -7.42 7.21 18.82
N THR A 233 -7.47 6.60 19.99
CA THR A 233 -7.68 5.16 20.14
C THR A 233 -8.92 4.68 19.39
N GLU A 234 -10.02 5.43 19.46
CA GLU A 234 -11.27 5.08 18.79
C GLU A 234 -11.14 5.20 17.25
N ALA A 235 -10.54 6.28 16.75
CA ALA A 235 -10.30 6.44 15.32
C ALA A 235 -9.38 5.33 14.78
N SER A 236 -8.37 4.94 15.53
CA SER A 236 -7.40 3.93 15.14
C SER A 236 -7.99 2.52 14.97
N LYS A 237 -9.11 2.21 15.64
CA LYS A 237 -9.83 0.94 15.46
C LYS A 237 -10.42 0.76 14.06
N MET A 238 -10.64 1.86 13.35
CA MET A 238 -11.19 1.88 12.00
C MET A 238 -10.14 1.67 10.91
N ILE A 239 -8.85 1.69 11.25
CA ILE A 239 -7.73 1.63 10.31
C ILE A 239 -7.17 0.20 10.26
N ASP A 240 -6.90 -0.31 9.06
CA ASP A 240 -6.30 -1.62 8.84
C ASP A 240 -4.80 -1.62 9.06
N PHE A 241 -4.08 -0.59 8.58
CA PHE A 241 -2.64 -0.43 8.76
C PHE A 241 -2.27 1.03 8.96
N TYR A 242 -1.27 1.26 9.81
CA TYR A 242 -0.58 2.55 9.98
C TYR A 242 0.71 2.50 9.17
N ILE A 243 0.86 3.41 8.20
CA ILE A 243 2.04 3.47 7.35
C ILE A 243 2.89 4.65 7.78
N TYR A 244 4.08 4.36 8.29
CA TYR A 244 5.03 5.38 8.75
C TYR A 244 6.06 5.66 7.66
N GLN A 245 6.15 6.92 7.28
CA GLN A 245 7.15 7.46 6.36
C GLN A 245 8.49 7.63 7.13
N ALA A 246 9.23 6.53 7.29
CA ALA A 246 10.50 6.51 8.00
C ALA A 246 11.68 6.77 7.03
N TYR A 247 11.60 7.87 6.29
CA TYR A 247 12.49 8.19 5.18
C TYR A 247 13.87 8.66 5.64
N TRP A 248 13.92 9.42 6.74
CA TRP A 248 15.09 10.15 7.17
C TRP A 248 15.70 9.60 8.46
N GLU A 249 15.12 8.57 9.02
CA GLU A 249 15.67 7.86 10.16
C GLU A 249 16.96 7.15 9.76
N THR A 250 17.98 7.25 10.62
CA THR A 250 19.30 6.72 10.34
C THR A 250 19.63 5.46 11.14
N SER A 251 18.70 4.97 11.95
CA SER A 251 18.85 3.75 12.74
C SER A 251 17.53 3.11 13.14
N ALA A 252 17.56 1.81 13.43
CA ALA A 252 16.39 1.08 13.96
C ALA A 252 15.85 1.68 15.27
N GLY A 253 16.72 2.25 16.12
CA GLY A 253 16.28 2.90 17.36
C GLY A 253 15.40 4.12 17.10
N GLN A 254 15.76 4.95 16.13
CA GLN A 254 14.96 6.10 15.73
C GLN A 254 13.62 5.65 15.13
N VAL A 255 13.63 4.62 14.29
CA VAL A 255 12.40 4.06 13.72
C VAL A 255 11.48 3.52 14.80
N LYS A 256 11.99 2.75 15.74
CA LYS A 256 11.21 2.24 16.89
C LYS A 256 10.60 3.35 17.71
N TYR A 257 11.35 4.43 17.94
CA TYR A 257 10.83 5.61 18.64
C TYR A 257 9.68 6.26 17.85
N LYS A 258 9.86 6.46 16.54
CA LYS A 258 8.86 7.06 15.65
C LYS A 258 7.54 6.30 15.62
N VAL A 259 7.57 4.98 15.62
CA VAL A 259 6.36 4.15 15.49
C VAL A 259 5.76 3.70 16.82
N ASN A 260 6.35 4.09 17.95
CA ASN A 260 5.91 3.65 19.28
C ASN A 260 4.71 4.45 19.78
N HIS A 261 3.52 4.07 19.35
CA HIS A 261 2.25 4.71 19.72
C HIS A 261 1.28 3.68 20.34
N PRO A 262 1.50 3.26 21.62
CA PRO A 262 0.72 2.19 22.25
C PRO A 262 -0.75 2.56 22.51
N ASN A 263 -1.14 3.82 22.31
CA ASN A 263 -2.52 4.27 22.33
C ASN A 263 -3.31 3.90 21.05
N LEU A 264 -2.63 3.56 19.98
CA LEU A 264 -3.29 3.11 18.76
C LEU A 264 -3.66 1.62 18.86
N ASP A 265 -4.82 1.28 18.33
CA ASP A 265 -5.32 -0.10 18.35
C ASP A 265 -4.36 -1.05 17.63
N LYS A 266 -3.81 -2.04 18.36
CA LYS A 266 -2.88 -3.06 17.82
C LYS A 266 -1.70 -2.45 17.04
N TRP A 267 -1.14 -1.35 17.56
CA TRP A 267 -0.05 -0.62 16.89
C TRP A 267 1.11 -1.52 16.48
N ASP A 268 1.46 -2.50 17.31
CA ASP A 268 2.55 -3.45 17.09
C ASP A 268 2.21 -4.60 16.11
N GLU A 269 0.97 -4.66 15.64
CA GLU A 269 0.49 -5.62 14.64
C GLU A 269 0.08 -4.99 13.31
N LYS A 270 -0.15 -3.66 13.29
CA LYS A 270 -0.67 -2.93 12.14
C LYS A 270 0.35 -1.96 11.52
N THR A 271 1.55 -1.86 12.06
CA THR A 271 2.57 -0.92 11.60
C THR A 271 3.29 -1.42 10.36
N ILE A 272 3.28 -0.60 9.31
CA ILE A 272 4.09 -0.73 8.09
C ILE A 272 5.11 0.42 8.07
N ILE A 273 6.35 0.12 7.73
CA ILE A 273 7.45 1.10 7.73
C ILE A 273 7.98 1.24 6.31
N THR A 274 8.18 2.47 5.87
CA THR A 274 8.55 2.74 4.48
C THR A 274 9.83 3.54 4.34
N ALA A 275 10.54 3.28 3.23
CA ALA A 275 11.71 4.01 2.78
C ALA A 275 11.38 4.89 1.57
N GLU A 276 12.19 5.92 1.34
CA GLU A 276 12.03 6.87 0.24
C GLU A 276 12.89 6.45 -0.95
N TYR A 277 12.26 6.27 -2.13
CA TYR A 277 12.97 5.83 -3.35
C TYR A 277 12.89 6.82 -4.50
N GLU A 278 12.34 7.98 -4.32
CA GLU A 278 12.45 9.04 -5.31
C GLU A 278 13.90 9.49 -5.52
N GLN A 279 14.65 9.63 -4.41
CA GLN A 279 16.02 10.13 -4.41
C GLN A 279 17.06 9.03 -4.10
N THR A 280 16.70 8.01 -3.31
CA THR A 280 17.69 7.08 -2.72
C THR A 280 17.66 5.67 -3.30
N TRP A 281 16.89 5.42 -4.34
CA TRP A 281 16.71 4.09 -4.92
C TRP A 281 18.02 3.43 -5.41
N ARG A 282 19.03 4.24 -5.84
CA ARG A 282 20.29 3.71 -6.36
C ARG A 282 21.10 3.01 -5.28
N GLU A 283 21.25 3.64 -4.16
CA GLU A 283 21.98 3.09 -3.00
C GLU A 283 21.15 2.03 -2.28
N GLY A 284 19.82 2.18 -2.28
CA GLY A 284 18.89 1.30 -1.59
C GLY A 284 19.13 1.18 -0.09
N ASN A 285 19.84 2.13 0.53
CA ASN A 285 20.20 2.04 1.94
C ASN A 285 19.86 3.29 2.76
N GLY A 286 19.03 4.17 2.20
CA GLY A 286 18.75 5.45 2.83
C GLY A 286 20.00 6.32 2.96
N ARG A 287 19.87 7.48 3.55
CA ARG A 287 20.96 8.45 3.73
C ARG A 287 21.85 8.05 4.93
N GLY A 288 22.73 7.07 4.74
CA GLY A 288 23.68 6.63 5.79
C GLY A 288 23.02 5.82 6.89
N TYR A 289 22.00 5.04 6.58
CA TYR A 289 21.30 4.19 7.54
C TYR A 289 22.22 3.12 8.16
N SER A 290 22.27 3.08 9.50
CA SER A 290 22.99 2.08 10.27
C SER A 290 22.05 0.95 10.67
N ALA A 291 22.14 -0.18 9.97
CA ALA A 291 21.32 -1.35 10.26
C ALA A 291 21.64 -1.95 11.63
N ALA A 292 20.61 -2.38 12.36
CA ALA A 292 20.76 -3.07 13.63
C ALA A 292 21.12 -4.54 13.44
N ASP A 293 20.51 -5.20 12.45
CA ASP A 293 20.81 -6.60 12.14
C ASP A 293 22.22 -6.73 11.52
N PRO A 294 23.10 -7.60 12.07
CA PRO A 294 24.47 -7.73 11.57
C PRO A 294 24.56 -8.28 10.14
N ASP A 295 23.64 -9.16 9.73
CA ASP A 295 23.63 -9.69 8.37
C ASP A 295 23.19 -8.61 7.37
N VAL A 296 22.20 -7.79 7.75
CA VAL A 296 21.79 -6.61 6.96
C VAL A 296 22.92 -5.59 6.86
N ARG A 297 23.67 -5.37 7.95
CA ARG A 297 24.81 -4.45 7.95
C ARG A 297 25.90 -4.86 6.96
N ALA A 298 26.06 -6.16 6.73
CA ALA A 298 27.04 -6.70 5.76
C ALA A 298 26.59 -6.59 4.30
N MET A 299 25.32 -6.25 4.02
CA MET A 299 24.82 -6.14 2.66
C MET A 299 25.40 -4.94 1.91
N GLN A 300 25.50 -5.04 0.59
CA GLN A 300 26.03 -3.97 -0.25
C GLN A 300 25.02 -2.81 -0.44
N GLY A 301 23.72 -3.07 -0.39
CA GLY A 301 22.67 -2.08 -0.52
C GLY A 301 21.33 -2.59 0.00
N GLY A 302 20.31 -1.73 -0.01
CA GLY A 302 18.97 -2.06 0.50
C GLY A 302 18.90 -2.21 2.03
N ARG A 303 19.90 -1.69 2.75
CA ARG A 303 20.04 -1.90 4.21
C ARG A 303 18.86 -1.35 4.98
N GLN A 304 18.41 -0.15 4.69
CA GLN A 304 17.33 0.52 5.40
C GLN A 304 16.04 -0.33 5.35
N ILE A 305 15.53 -0.59 4.16
CA ILE A 305 14.28 -1.34 4.00
C ILE A 305 14.40 -2.80 4.45
N THR A 306 15.59 -3.41 4.31
CA THR A 306 15.81 -4.79 4.77
C THR A 306 15.84 -4.86 6.29
N ASP A 307 16.44 -3.88 6.96
CA ASP A 307 16.44 -3.78 8.43
C ASP A 307 15.01 -3.54 8.96
N TYR A 308 14.21 -2.74 8.24
CA TYR A 308 12.79 -2.56 8.55
C TYR A 308 12.01 -3.88 8.48
N ALA A 309 12.29 -4.71 7.48
CA ALA A 309 11.60 -6.00 7.29
C ALA A 309 11.89 -7.02 8.40
N VAL A 310 12.96 -6.84 9.16
CA VAL A 310 13.30 -7.70 10.30
C VAL A 310 13.06 -7.04 11.65
N LEU A 311 12.51 -5.83 11.67
CA LEU A 311 12.25 -5.10 12.90
C LEU A 311 11.11 -5.74 13.70
N ASP A 312 11.36 -5.96 14.97
CA ASP A 312 10.34 -6.41 15.92
C ASP A 312 9.85 -5.25 16.78
N LEU A 313 8.53 -5.15 16.87
CA LEU A 313 7.81 -4.23 17.75
C LEU A 313 7.11 -5.05 18.83
N ASN A 314 7.48 -4.84 20.09
CA ASN A 314 6.88 -5.56 21.22
C ASN A 314 6.86 -7.10 21.04
N GLY A 315 7.95 -7.66 20.49
CA GLY A 315 8.09 -9.10 20.25
C GLY A 315 7.30 -9.64 19.04
N LYS A 316 6.75 -8.76 18.21
CA LYS A 316 6.06 -9.09 16.96
C LYS A 316 6.79 -8.44 15.79
N ARG A 317 6.86 -9.15 14.67
CA ARG A 317 7.42 -8.58 13.44
C ARG A 317 6.52 -7.47 12.93
N VAL A 318 7.09 -6.38 12.40
CA VAL A 318 6.34 -5.33 11.70
C VAL A 318 5.36 -5.95 10.71
N ALA A 319 4.18 -5.35 10.56
CA ALA A 319 3.15 -5.87 9.64
C ALA A 319 3.62 -5.88 8.19
N GLY A 320 4.44 -4.92 7.80
CA GLY A 320 4.96 -4.83 6.44
C GLY A 320 6.04 -3.77 6.28
N VAL A 321 6.61 -3.76 5.09
CA VAL A 321 7.54 -2.72 4.63
C VAL A 321 7.17 -2.28 3.23
N GLY A 322 7.56 -1.06 2.88
CA GLY A 322 7.27 -0.52 1.57
C GLY A 322 8.18 0.62 1.17
N THR A 323 7.92 1.15 -0.04
CA THR A 323 8.72 2.23 -0.61
C THR A 323 7.85 3.31 -1.25
N TYR A 324 8.24 4.56 -1.04
CA TYR A 324 7.71 5.69 -1.80
C TYR A 324 8.36 5.72 -3.18
N HIS A 325 7.57 5.96 -4.22
CA HIS A 325 8.00 5.84 -5.61
C HIS A 325 8.67 4.48 -5.90
N MET A 326 7.97 3.40 -5.56
CA MET A 326 8.50 2.04 -5.73
C MET A 326 8.94 1.73 -7.16
N GLU A 327 8.35 2.39 -8.16
CA GLU A 327 8.68 2.25 -9.59
C GLU A 327 10.07 2.79 -9.96
N TYR A 328 10.75 3.50 -9.05
CA TYR A 328 12.13 3.95 -9.26
C TYR A 328 13.17 2.91 -8.86
N ASP A 329 12.79 1.88 -8.10
CA ASP A 329 13.69 0.80 -7.68
C ASP A 329 14.07 -0.11 -8.86
N LYS A 330 15.13 0.27 -9.57
CA LYS A 330 15.69 -0.44 -10.74
C LYS A 330 17.19 -0.70 -10.57
N SER A 331 17.69 -0.88 -9.37
CA SER A 331 19.11 -1.07 -9.14
C SER A 331 19.65 -2.27 -9.91
N ASP A 332 20.75 -2.06 -10.65
CA ASP A 332 21.33 -3.04 -11.59
C ASP A 332 20.32 -3.59 -12.60
N GLU A 333 19.40 -2.75 -13.04
CA GLU A 333 18.31 -3.09 -13.95
C GLU A 333 17.38 -4.23 -13.44
N ILE A 334 17.43 -4.53 -12.15
CA ILE A 334 16.52 -5.46 -11.50
C ILE A 334 15.36 -4.66 -10.89
N PRO A 335 14.13 -4.83 -11.39
CA PRO A 335 12.97 -4.13 -10.88
C PRO A 335 12.68 -4.47 -9.42
N TYR A 336 12.41 -3.43 -8.65
CA TYR A 336 12.05 -3.57 -7.24
C TYR A 336 13.09 -4.38 -6.45
N ARG A 337 14.38 -4.21 -6.79
CA ARG A 337 15.48 -5.03 -6.26
C ARG A 337 15.52 -5.01 -4.74
N TRP A 338 15.48 -3.83 -4.17
CA TRP A 338 15.65 -3.68 -2.73
C TRP A 338 14.42 -4.10 -1.95
N LEU A 339 13.22 -3.82 -2.48
CA LEU A 339 11.98 -4.31 -1.88
C LEU A 339 11.90 -5.85 -1.92
N ARG A 340 12.29 -6.47 -3.05
CA ARG A 340 12.38 -7.93 -3.16
C ARG A 340 13.35 -8.52 -2.15
N GLN A 341 14.55 -7.94 -2.04
CA GLN A 341 15.55 -8.35 -1.07
C GLN A 341 15.02 -8.29 0.38
N ALA A 342 14.40 -7.16 0.75
CA ALA A 342 13.84 -6.95 2.07
C ALA A 342 12.75 -7.98 2.41
N LEU A 343 11.81 -8.20 1.50
CA LEU A 343 10.71 -9.14 1.71
C LEU A 343 11.19 -10.60 1.76
N GLU A 344 12.16 -10.97 0.92
CA GLU A 344 12.76 -12.30 0.97
C GLU A 344 13.52 -12.51 2.28
N PHE A 345 14.31 -11.54 2.69
CA PHE A 345 15.08 -11.62 3.92
C PHE A 345 14.18 -11.68 5.16
N GLY A 346 13.19 -10.80 5.27
CA GLY A 346 12.26 -10.74 6.39
C GLY A 346 11.36 -11.96 6.51
N ASN A 347 10.95 -12.55 5.39
CA ASN A 347 9.99 -13.66 5.37
C ASN A 347 10.64 -15.06 5.41
N LYS A 348 11.88 -15.21 4.88
CA LYS A 348 12.54 -16.51 4.75
C LYS A 348 13.79 -16.65 5.62
N THR A 349 14.64 -15.62 5.64
CA THR A 349 15.97 -15.73 6.25
C THR A 349 15.92 -15.47 7.75
N LYS A 350 15.09 -14.53 8.18
CA LYS A 350 14.95 -14.14 9.58
C LYS A 350 13.50 -14.38 10.06
N PRO A 351 13.15 -15.60 10.43
CA PRO A 351 11.80 -15.89 10.91
C PRO A 351 11.46 -15.06 12.15
N GLY A 352 10.18 -14.71 12.30
CA GLY A 352 9.68 -13.91 13.40
C GLY A 352 8.22 -14.24 13.70
N LYS A 353 7.64 -13.57 14.69
CA LYS A 353 6.21 -13.67 14.98
C LYS A 353 5.45 -12.74 14.04
N PHE A 354 5.06 -13.25 12.90
CA PHE A 354 4.37 -12.49 11.86
C PHE A 354 2.93 -12.15 12.26
N THR A 355 2.54 -10.90 11.98
CA THR A 355 1.18 -10.38 12.22
C THR A 355 0.56 -9.77 10.96
N GLY A 356 1.38 -9.36 10.00
CA GLY A 356 0.93 -8.78 8.74
C GLY A 356 0.10 -9.77 7.93
N LYS A 357 -1.13 -9.37 7.58
CA LYS A 357 -2.05 -10.19 6.79
C LYS A 357 -3.04 -9.29 6.08
N LEU A 358 -3.24 -9.52 4.78
CA LEU A 358 -4.29 -8.82 4.06
C LEU A 358 -5.68 -9.18 4.62
N PRO A 359 -6.61 -8.22 4.68
CA PRO A 359 -8.01 -8.52 4.92
C PRO A 359 -8.54 -9.53 3.88
N ALA A 360 -9.49 -10.36 4.29
CA ALA A 360 -10.15 -11.27 3.36
C ALA A 360 -10.69 -10.52 2.14
N PRO A 361 -10.68 -11.14 0.94
CA PRO A 361 -11.26 -10.52 -0.25
C PRO A 361 -12.69 -10.06 -0.01
N ALA A 362 -13.08 -8.95 -0.64
CA ALA A 362 -14.46 -8.51 -0.62
C ALA A 362 -15.37 -9.65 -1.11
N LYS A 363 -16.51 -9.82 -0.45
CA LYS A 363 -17.55 -10.69 -1.01
C LYS A 363 -17.97 -10.09 -2.36
N LYS A 364 -17.75 -10.84 -3.42
CA LYS A 364 -18.29 -10.46 -4.74
C LYS A 364 -19.81 -10.55 -4.63
N ASN A 365 -20.48 -9.42 -4.78
CA ASN A 365 -21.93 -9.38 -4.96
C ASN A 365 -22.28 -9.92 -6.33
#